data_ae51e1ad354cdd1bb2f5fb86cd69b5f7
#
_entry.id   ae51e1ad354cdd1bb2f5fb86cd69b5f7
#
_cell.length_a   1.000
_cell.length_b   1.000
_cell.length_c   1.000
_cell.angle_alpha   90.00
_cell.angle_beta   90.00
_cell.angle_gamma   90.00
#
_symmetry.space_group_name_H-M   'P 1'
#
loop_
_entity.id
_entity.type
_entity.pdbx_description
1 polymer ?
#
loop_
_entity_poly.entity_id
_entity_poly.type
_entity_poly.pdbx_seq_one_letter_code
_entity_poly.pdbx_strand_id
1 'polypeptide(L)'
;MKILPVTLAVCAALGVTAAHSQDASSPFSAEFSIELQSDFTLDSSAPGGEINNTFATIEGALSFAFTSRTSINTSLVLEQITAPTSDSFLEDHGLYAEELFFAHDFGGAELILGKFNPAFGTAWDVAPGIYGVDFAEDYEITERIGAALVIPLAIAQGEHELNFAIFNADRTFLSESLGENRGRTGLNDGGVSNTDNPESVSVALSGVVGDTSYNLGAQYQAAGRGDADDQTGVVAGISHEFSTGSLPLSALAELAYFDAFDGTANSATYATFGLEAPVGPVTLSAVYALRDVDTMPTDHLATLSGEIKIADGLSAALAYRYGDESGDETHTIGALLAYEF
;
A
#
# COMPACT_ATOMS: atom_id res chain seq x y z
N MET A 1 -2.83 -4.32 -32.76
CA MET A 1 -1.78 -3.70 -31.93
C MET A 1 -2.38 -3.75 -30.52
N LYS A 2 -2.00 -4.76 -29.74
CA LYS A 2 -2.52 -4.95 -28.39
C LYS A 2 -1.80 -3.95 -27.50
N ILE A 3 -2.52 -2.97 -27.01
CA ILE A 3 -2.04 -2.10 -25.93
C ILE A 3 -2.24 -2.92 -24.66
N LEU A 4 -1.15 -3.38 -24.07
CA LEU A 4 -1.18 -3.87 -22.70
C LEU A 4 -1.44 -2.65 -21.81
N PRO A 5 -2.38 -2.71 -20.88
CA PRO A 5 -2.45 -1.74 -19.80
C PRO A 5 -1.17 -1.92 -18.96
N VAL A 6 -0.38 -0.88 -18.85
CA VAL A 6 0.67 -0.79 -17.86
C VAL A 6 -0.05 -0.43 -16.56
N THR A 7 -0.52 -1.44 -15.86
CA THR A 7 -0.90 -1.30 -14.47
C THR A 7 0.41 -1.29 -13.70
N LEU A 8 0.79 -0.14 -13.20
CA LEU A 8 1.85 -0.03 -12.25
C LEU A 8 1.37 -0.59 -10.95
N ALA A 9 1.70 -1.82 -10.69
CA ALA A 9 1.74 -2.32 -9.34
C ALA A 9 3.15 -1.98 -8.83
N VAL A 10 3.28 -0.96 -8.02
CA VAL A 10 4.39 -0.89 -7.07
C VAL A 10 4.26 -2.16 -6.25
N CYS A 11 5.22 -3.06 -6.42
CA CYS A 11 5.17 -4.40 -5.84
C CYS A 11 5.39 -4.33 -4.33
N ALA A 12 4.37 -4.03 -3.59
CA ALA A 12 4.30 -4.35 -2.17
C ALA A 12 3.47 -5.62 -1.93
N ALA A 13 3.22 -6.43 -2.93
CA ALA A 13 2.62 -7.74 -2.74
C ALA A 13 3.66 -8.81 -3.02
N LEU A 14 4.00 -9.56 -2.03
CA LEU A 14 4.65 -10.86 -2.12
C LEU A 14 4.04 -11.66 -3.27
N GLY A 15 4.83 -11.99 -4.30
CA GLY A 15 4.40 -12.95 -5.29
C GLY A 15 4.14 -12.45 -6.69
N VAL A 16 4.63 -11.30 -7.10
CA VAL A 16 4.75 -11.07 -8.53
C VAL A 16 6.01 -11.77 -9.02
N THR A 17 5.85 -12.99 -9.52
CA THR A 17 6.75 -13.47 -10.56
C THR A 17 6.49 -12.63 -11.80
N ALA A 18 6.90 -11.35 -11.77
CA ALA A 18 7.16 -10.65 -12.99
C ALA A 18 8.21 -11.50 -13.70
N ALA A 19 7.79 -12.23 -14.72
CA ALA A 19 8.70 -12.84 -15.68
C ALA A 19 9.36 -11.67 -16.41
N HIS A 20 10.20 -10.92 -15.71
CA HIS A 20 11.13 -10.02 -16.31
C HIS A 20 12.06 -10.92 -17.12
N SER A 21 12.17 -10.64 -18.40
CA SER A 21 13.29 -11.12 -19.20
C SER A 21 14.55 -10.49 -18.59
N GLN A 22 15.01 -11.04 -17.45
CA GLN A 22 16.35 -10.77 -16.97
C GLN A 22 17.28 -11.11 -18.12
N ASP A 23 18.01 -10.12 -18.58
CA ASP A 23 19.24 -10.40 -19.31
C ASP A 23 20.02 -11.39 -18.45
N ALA A 24 20.19 -12.63 -18.92
CA ALA A 24 20.67 -13.78 -18.15
C ALA A 24 22.12 -13.61 -17.60
N SER A 25 22.61 -12.39 -17.46
CA SER A 25 23.98 -12.03 -17.13
C SER A 25 24.14 -11.28 -15.80
N SER A 26 23.12 -10.63 -15.25
CA SER A 26 23.25 -9.90 -13.97
C SER A 26 22.49 -10.58 -12.84
N PRO A 27 23.13 -10.90 -11.70
CA PRO A 27 22.44 -11.35 -10.50
C PRO A 27 21.71 -10.22 -9.78
N PHE A 28 21.86 -8.97 -10.20
CA PHE A 28 21.32 -7.79 -9.59
C PHE A 28 20.26 -7.15 -10.49
N SER A 29 19.10 -6.81 -9.91
CA SER A 29 18.09 -5.96 -10.51
C SER A 29 17.73 -4.82 -9.57
N ALA A 30 17.32 -3.68 -10.14
CA ALA A 30 16.88 -2.51 -9.42
C ALA A 30 15.79 -1.82 -10.22
N GLU A 31 14.74 -1.36 -9.52
CA GLU A 31 13.66 -0.55 -10.06
C GLU A 31 13.49 0.64 -9.13
N PHE A 32 13.24 1.82 -9.67
CA PHE A 32 13.07 3.04 -8.89
C PHE A 32 11.83 3.80 -9.36
N SER A 33 11.14 4.39 -8.39
CA SER A 33 10.15 5.43 -8.62
C SER A 33 10.56 6.73 -7.94
N ILE A 34 10.20 7.85 -8.54
CA ILE A 34 10.36 9.18 -7.99
C ILE A 34 9.04 9.92 -8.19
N GLU A 35 8.46 10.38 -7.12
CA GLU A 35 7.25 11.17 -7.12
C GLU A 35 7.50 12.54 -6.49
N LEU A 36 6.95 13.56 -7.11
CA LEU A 36 6.89 14.90 -6.56
C LEU A 36 5.42 15.31 -6.50
N GLN A 37 4.90 15.42 -5.29
CA GLN A 37 3.52 15.80 -5.05
C GLN A 37 3.44 17.19 -4.41
N SER A 38 2.41 17.94 -4.81
CA SER A 38 2.07 19.21 -4.21
C SER A 38 0.59 19.26 -3.90
N ASP A 39 0.27 19.44 -2.62
CA ASP A 39 -1.08 19.52 -2.10
C ASP A 39 -1.40 20.95 -1.69
N PHE A 40 -2.49 21.48 -2.21
CA PHE A 40 -3.00 22.80 -1.93
C PHE A 40 -4.35 22.67 -1.24
N THR A 41 -4.40 22.80 0.08
CA THR A 41 -5.65 22.82 0.83
C THR A 41 -6.33 24.16 0.64
N LEU A 42 -7.39 24.18 -0.15
CA LEU A 42 -8.13 25.38 -0.55
C LEU A 42 -9.05 25.90 0.55
N ASP A 43 -9.60 24.98 1.33
CA ASP A 43 -10.54 25.25 2.41
C ASP A 43 -10.42 24.15 3.48
N SER A 44 -10.50 24.54 4.74
CA SER A 44 -10.49 23.63 5.88
C SER A 44 -11.34 24.18 7.01
N SER A 45 -12.20 23.35 7.59
CA SER A 45 -12.94 23.73 8.80
C SER A 45 -12.07 23.79 10.05
N ALA A 46 -10.93 23.08 10.04
CA ALA A 46 -9.93 23.13 11.10
C ALA A 46 -9.16 24.45 11.07
N PRO A 47 -9.05 25.20 12.18
CA PRO A 47 -8.26 26.43 12.21
C PRO A 47 -6.80 26.22 11.81
N GLY A 48 -6.35 26.89 10.74
CA GLY A 48 -4.98 26.77 10.23
C GLY A 48 -4.72 25.53 9.38
N GLY A 49 -5.77 24.83 8.94
CA GLY A 49 -5.67 23.67 8.06
C GLY A 49 -5.49 24.01 6.58
N GLU A 50 -5.59 25.28 6.18
CA GLU A 50 -5.30 25.75 4.81
C GLU A 50 -3.78 25.86 4.61
N ILE A 51 -3.13 24.72 4.34
CA ILE A 51 -1.68 24.65 4.13
C ILE A 51 -1.36 24.14 2.72
N ASN A 52 -0.18 24.52 2.23
CA ASN A 52 0.39 24.01 0.99
C ASN A 52 1.58 23.12 1.35
N ASN A 53 1.55 21.87 0.92
CA ASN A 53 2.64 20.93 1.14
C ASN A 53 3.19 20.45 -0.20
N THR A 54 4.51 20.52 -0.38
CA THR A 54 5.19 19.88 -1.51
C THR A 54 6.23 18.94 -0.96
N PHE A 55 6.11 17.68 -1.32
CA PHE A 55 6.98 16.61 -0.85
C PHE A 55 7.38 15.68 -1.98
N ALA A 56 8.41 14.89 -1.75
CA ALA A 56 8.88 13.87 -2.68
C ALA A 56 8.84 12.49 -2.02
N THR A 57 8.44 11.49 -2.79
CA THR A 57 8.60 10.09 -2.44
C THR A 57 9.55 9.43 -3.44
N ILE A 58 10.56 8.73 -2.94
CA ILE A 58 11.49 7.96 -3.78
C ILE A 58 11.53 6.56 -3.24
N GLU A 59 11.18 5.60 -4.09
CA GLU A 59 11.23 4.20 -3.75
C GLU A 59 12.27 3.48 -4.61
N GLY A 60 12.92 2.48 -4.03
CA GLY A 60 13.90 1.66 -4.72
C GLY A 60 13.75 0.20 -4.34
N ALA A 61 13.28 -0.63 -5.27
CA ALA A 61 13.24 -2.07 -5.13
C ALA A 61 14.52 -2.69 -5.70
N LEU A 62 15.28 -3.35 -4.84
CA LEU A 62 16.57 -3.95 -5.19
C LEU A 62 16.54 -5.45 -4.92
N SER A 63 17.02 -6.25 -5.86
CA SER A 63 17.13 -7.70 -5.71
C SER A 63 18.51 -8.20 -6.10
N PHE A 64 19.04 -9.11 -5.28
CA PHE A 64 20.27 -9.84 -5.59
C PHE A 64 20.00 -11.34 -5.57
N ALA A 65 20.08 -11.97 -6.73
CA ALA A 65 19.87 -13.40 -6.91
C ALA A 65 21.18 -14.19 -6.72
N PHE A 66 21.24 -15.03 -5.70
CA PHE A 66 22.34 -15.98 -5.52
C PHE A 66 22.25 -17.17 -6.46
N THR A 67 21.02 -17.58 -6.74
CA THR A 67 20.66 -18.65 -7.69
C THR A 67 19.36 -18.26 -8.39
N SER A 68 18.90 -19.05 -9.35
CA SER A 68 17.58 -18.86 -9.98
C SER A 68 16.39 -19.06 -9.04
N ARG A 69 16.61 -19.42 -7.77
CA ARG A 69 15.57 -19.71 -6.78
C ARG A 69 15.80 -19.03 -5.43
N THR A 70 16.88 -18.27 -5.30
CA THR A 70 17.27 -17.72 -4.00
C THR A 70 17.76 -16.30 -4.15
N SER A 71 17.15 -15.36 -3.47
CA SER A 71 17.51 -13.94 -3.50
C SER A 71 17.50 -13.28 -2.13
N ILE A 72 18.13 -12.12 -2.05
CA ILE A 72 17.87 -11.10 -1.04
C ILE A 72 17.22 -9.93 -1.74
N ASN A 73 16.16 -9.41 -1.15
CA ASN A 73 15.36 -8.32 -1.66
C ASN A 73 15.28 -7.21 -0.62
N THR A 74 15.26 -5.97 -1.07
CA THR A 74 15.08 -4.80 -0.19
C THR A 74 14.27 -3.74 -0.90
N SER A 75 13.35 -3.12 -0.18
CA SER A 75 12.65 -1.88 -0.55
C SER A 75 13.20 -0.75 0.33
N LEU A 76 13.61 0.33 -0.31
CA LEU A 76 14.09 1.55 0.34
C LEU A 76 13.12 2.66 0.00
N VAL A 77 12.66 3.40 1.01
CA VAL A 77 11.72 4.52 0.86
C VAL A 77 12.32 5.78 1.45
N LEU A 78 12.29 6.86 0.67
CA LEU A 78 12.52 8.23 1.13
C LEU A 78 11.20 8.99 0.98
N GLU A 79 10.64 9.43 2.09
CA GLU A 79 9.37 10.16 2.11
C GLU A 79 9.33 11.22 3.22
N GLN A 80 8.29 12.04 3.23
CA GLN A 80 8.05 12.98 4.33
C GLN A 80 7.55 12.23 5.57
N ILE A 81 8.35 12.24 6.63
CA ILE A 81 8.08 11.51 7.88
C ILE A 81 7.11 12.27 8.79
N THR A 82 7.22 13.59 8.82
CA THR A 82 6.43 14.43 9.72
C THR A 82 5.43 15.25 8.90
N ALA A 83 4.13 15.09 9.22
CA ALA A 83 3.09 15.88 8.59
C ALA A 83 3.30 17.38 8.89
N PRO A 84 3.21 18.28 7.88
CA PRO A 84 3.45 19.69 8.08
C PRO A 84 2.33 20.35 8.87
N THR A 85 2.67 21.34 9.71
CA THR A 85 1.72 22.18 10.45
C THR A 85 1.62 23.61 9.89
N SER A 86 2.32 23.89 8.79
CA SER A 86 2.33 25.14 8.02
C SER A 86 2.80 24.82 6.61
N ASP A 87 2.76 25.79 5.70
CA ASP A 87 3.30 25.61 4.34
C ASP A 87 4.69 25.00 4.38
N SER A 88 4.88 23.92 3.61
CA SER A 88 6.10 23.12 3.56
C SER A 88 6.56 22.87 2.12
N PHE A 89 7.86 22.82 1.91
CA PHE A 89 8.45 22.51 0.61
C PHE A 89 9.69 21.64 0.80
N LEU A 90 9.55 20.35 0.50
CA LEU A 90 10.61 19.32 0.59
C LEU A 90 11.29 19.27 1.98
N GLU A 91 10.50 19.41 3.03
CA GLU A 91 10.99 19.35 4.42
C GLU A 91 10.69 17.97 5.03
N ASP A 92 11.39 17.63 6.10
CA ASP A 92 11.13 16.48 7.00
C ASP A 92 11.15 15.10 6.32
N HIS A 93 12.04 14.91 5.33
CA HIS A 93 12.20 13.63 4.66
C HIS A 93 13.16 12.70 5.39
N GLY A 94 12.76 11.43 5.51
CA GLY A 94 13.56 10.33 6.06
C GLY A 94 13.69 9.16 5.10
N LEU A 95 14.89 8.60 5.00
CA LEU A 95 15.18 7.40 4.23
C LEU A 95 15.24 6.19 5.16
N TYR A 96 14.51 5.13 4.83
CA TYR A 96 14.51 3.89 5.60
C TYR A 96 14.39 2.65 4.70
N ALA A 97 14.64 1.49 5.29
CA ALA A 97 14.37 0.22 4.63
C ALA A 97 12.98 -0.26 5.07
N GLU A 98 12.02 -0.21 4.16
CA GLU A 98 10.68 -0.75 4.39
C GLU A 98 10.71 -2.26 4.43
N GLU A 99 11.43 -2.88 3.48
CA GLU A 99 11.61 -4.32 3.43
C GLU A 99 13.09 -4.70 3.31
N LEU A 100 13.46 -5.81 3.94
CA LEU A 100 14.74 -6.50 3.76
C LEU A 100 14.58 -7.96 4.11
N PHE A 101 14.48 -8.81 3.09
CA PHE A 101 14.20 -10.23 3.29
C PHE A 101 14.98 -11.15 2.36
N PHE A 102 15.12 -12.37 2.79
CA PHE A 102 15.58 -13.50 2.01
C PHE A 102 14.38 -14.23 1.43
N ALA A 103 14.44 -14.59 0.14
CA ALA A 103 13.43 -15.40 -0.54
C ALA A 103 14.02 -16.69 -1.10
N HIS A 104 13.26 -17.79 -1.00
CA HIS A 104 13.64 -19.07 -1.57
C HIS A 104 12.45 -19.83 -2.17
N ASP A 105 12.49 -20.07 -3.50
CA ASP A 105 11.50 -20.84 -4.23
C ASP A 105 11.81 -22.36 -4.17
N PHE A 106 10.92 -23.13 -3.59
CA PHE A 106 10.98 -24.60 -3.56
C PHE A 106 10.38 -25.26 -4.83
N GLY A 107 9.89 -24.47 -5.79
CA GLY A 107 9.25 -24.95 -7.03
C GLY A 107 7.76 -25.23 -6.90
N GLY A 108 7.13 -24.84 -5.81
CA GLY A 108 5.69 -24.96 -5.56
C GLY A 108 5.24 -24.16 -4.36
N ALA A 109 6.18 -23.50 -3.70
CA ALA A 109 5.96 -22.52 -2.65
C ALA A 109 7.22 -21.69 -2.50
N GLU A 110 7.08 -20.41 -2.14
CA GLU A 110 8.19 -19.52 -1.80
C GLU A 110 8.18 -19.24 -0.31
N LEU A 111 9.36 -19.31 0.31
CA LEU A 111 9.60 -18.94 1.69
C LEU A 111 10.26 -17.56 1.74
N ILE A 112 9.74 -16.69 2.56
CA ILE A 112 10.26 -15.34 2.83
C ILE A 112 10.67 -15.27 4.30
N LEU A 113 11.84 -14.70 4.58
CA LEU A 113 12.39 -14.55 5.93
C LEU A 113 13.04 -13.17 6.08
N GLY A 114 12.60 -12.37 7.01
CA GLY A 114 13.19 -11.07 7.29
C GLY A 114 12.18 -10.00 7.65
N LYS A 115 12.45 -8.78 7.20
CA LYS A 115 11.54 -7.65 7.29
C LYS A 115 10.74 -7.56 5.98
N PHE A 116 9.42 -7.62 6.09
CA PHE A 116 8.52 -7.64 4.93
C PHE A 116 7.12 -7.12 5.30
N ASN A 117 6.28 -6.89 4.30
CA ASN A 117 4.89 -6.50 4.46
C ASN A 117 3.98 -7.73 4.31
N PRO A 118 3.36 -8.25 5.40
CA PRO A 118 2.43 -9.37 5.33
C PRO A 118 1.17 -9.03 4.53
N ALA A 119 0.74 -9.92 3.64
CA ALA A 119 -0.41 -9.70 2.77
C ALA A 119 -1.72 -9.58 3.56
N PHE A 120 -2.44 -8.46 3.36
CA PHE A 120 -3.78 -8.21 3.88
C PHE A 120 -4.42 -7.02 3.17
N GLY A 121 -5.52 -7.23 2.44
CA GLY A 121 -6.12 -6.20 1.59
C GLY A 121 -5.32 -5.90 0.31
N THR A 122 -5.87 -5.06 -0.55
CA THR A 122 -5.22 -4.62 -1.79
C THR A 122 -5.57 -3.17 -2.14
N ALA A 123 -6.61 -2.58 -1.54
CA ALA A 123 -7.03 -1.23 -1.90
C ALA A 123 -5.95 -0.17 -1.61
N TRP A 124 -5.09 -0.39 -0.62
CA TRP A 124 -3.95 0.45 -0.30
C TRP A 124 -2.90 0.52 -1.43
N ASP A 125 -2.90 -0.44 -2.36
CA ASP A 125 -2.00 -0.50 -3.52
C ASP A 125 -2.72 -0.17 -4.84
N VAL A 126 -3.97 -0.64 -5.01
CA VAL A 126 -4.64 -0.62 -6.32
C VAL A 126 -5.77 0.40 -6.45
N ALA A 127 -6.14 1.13 -5.41
CA ALA A 127 -7.16 2.17 -5.53
C ALA A 127 -6.63 3.34 -6.38
N PRO A 128 -7.39 3.75 -7.42
CA PRO A 128 -6.83 4.64 -8.44
C PRO A 128 -6.79 6.12 -8.02
N GLY A 129 -5.83 6.87 -8.58
CA GLY A 129 -5.67 8.31 -8.41
C GLY A 129 -4.83 8.69 -7.18
N ILE A 130 -4.43 9.97 -7.08
CA ILE A 130 -3.43 10.48 -6.10
C ILE A 130 -3.81 10.14 -4.65
N TYR A 131 -5.10 10.21 -4.30
CA TYR A 131 -5.58 10.04 -2.93
C TYR A 131 -6.50 8.81 -2.77
N GLY A 132 -6.47 7.90 -3.76
CA GLY A 132 -7.37 6.75 -3.76
C GLY A 132 -7.10 5.77 -2.62
N VAL A 133 -5.87 5.70 -2.18
CA VAL A 133 -5.36 4.77 -1.18
C VAL A 133 -5.45 5.28 0.27
N ASP A 134 -5.60 6.61 0.50
CA ASP A 134 -5.42 7.28 1.79
C ASP A 134 -6.01 6.52 3.01
N PHE A 135 -7.27 6.07 2.94
CA PHE A 135 -7.87 5.34 4.05
C PHE A 135 -7.52 3.86 4.08
N ALA A 136 -7.14 3.30 2.95
CA ALA A 136 -6.78 1.88 2.88
C ALA A 136 -5.38 1.61 3.44
N GLU A 137 -4.48 2.60 3.39
CA GLU A 137 -3.15 2.53 4.00
C GLU A 137 -3.21 2.35 5.52
N ASP A 138 -4.26 2.83 6.19
CA ASP A 138 -4.43 2.67 7.65
C ASP A 138 -4.43 1.20 8.10
N TYR A 139 -4.80 0.26 7.23
CA TYR A 139 -4.88 -1.16 7.58
C TYR A 139 -3.88 -2.06 6.83
N GLU A 140 -3.00 -1.48 6.04
CA GLU A 140 -1.86 -2.20 5.51
C GLU A 140 -0.97 -2.72 6.65
N ILE A 141 -0.47 -3.95 6.50
CA ILE A 141 0.48 -4.51 7.47
C ILE A 141 1.89 -4.30 6.94
N THR A 142 2.57 -3.25 7.41
CA THR A 142 3.90 -2.88 6.94
C THR A 142 5.00 -3.21 7.95
N GLU A 143 6.23 -3.42 7.47
CA GLU A 143 7.46 -3.44 8.26
C GLU A 143 7.46 -4.48 9.40
N ARG A 144 7.08 -5.71 9.10
CA ARG A 144 7.08 -6.79 10.08
C ARG A 144 8.32 -7.67 9.96
N ILE A 145 8.82 -8.16 11.10
CA ILE A 145 9.90 -9.15 11.14
C ILE A 145 9.28 -10.53 11.32
N GLY A 146 9.61 -11.46 10.43
CA GLY A 146 9.01 -12.79 10.51
C GLY A 146 9.33 -13.70 9.36
N ALA A 147 8.37 -14.57 9.05
CA ALA A 147 8.40 -15.50 7.94
C ALA A 147 7.06 -15.52 7.21
N ALA A 148 7.10 -15.65 5.89
CA ALA A 148 5.90 -15.90 5.10
C ALA A 148 6.11 -17.08 4.14
N LEU A 149 5.01 -17.72 3.78
CA LEU A 149 4.94 -18.77 2.78
C LEU A 149 3.91 -18.39 1.73
N VAL A 150 4.37 -18.30 0.49
CA VAL A 150 3.57 -17.97 -0.68
C VAL A 150 3.35 -19.26 -1.49
N ILE A 151 2.11 -19.62 -1.74
CA ILE A 151 1.75 -20.90 -2.37
C ILE A 151 0.86 -20.60 -3.58
N PRO A 152 1.38 -20.74 -4.82
CA PRO A 152 0.54 -20.70 -6.01
C PRO A 152 -0.42 -21.88 -6.01
N LEU A 153 -1.71 -21.61 -6.25
CA LEU A 153 -2.76 -22.62 -6.24
C LEU A 153 -3.23 -22.94 -7.66
N ALA A 154 -3.11 -24.17 -8.07
CA ALA A 154 -3.65 -24.68 -9.34
C ALA A 154 -5.16 -24.97 -9.22
N ILE A 155 -5.98 -23.94 -9.25
CA ILE A 155 -7.45 -24.03 -9.26
C ILE A 155 -7.93 -23.89 -10.72
N ALA A 156 -9.03 -24.54 -11.08
CA ALA A 156 -9.47 -24.87 -12.44
C ALA A 156 -9.46 -23.74 -13.48
N GLN A 157 -9.50 -22.46 -13.11
CA GLN A 157 -9.40 -21.31 -14.01
C GLN A 157 -8.76 -20.13 -13.27
N GLY A 158 -7.82 -19.45 -13.94
CA GLY A 158 -7.15 -18.29 -13.40
C GLY A 158 -5.84 -18.61 -12.68
N GLU A 159 -5.23 -17.58 -12.14
CA GLU A 159 -4.04 -17.62 -11.30
C GLU A 159 -4.46 -17.30 -9.86
N HIS A 160 -4.03 -18.11 -8.91
CA HIS A 160 -4.42 -17.95 -7.51
C HIS A 160 -3.22 -18.15 -6.62
N GLU A 161 -3.19 -17.47 -5.49
CA GLU A 161 -2.11 -17.53 -4.54
C GLU A 161 -2.64 -17.49 -3.11
N LEU A 162 -2.07 -18.32 -2.24
CA LEU A 162 -2.31 -18.32 -0.81
C LEU A 162 -1.06 -17.83 -0.10
N ASN A 163 -1.19 -16.76 0.63
CA ASN A 163 -0.16 -16.20 1.51
C ASN A 163 -0.46 -16.56 2.96
N PHE A 164 0.56 -16.96 3.69
CA PHE A 164 0.51 -17.18 5.13
C PHE A 164 1.74 -16.52 5.75
N ALA A 165 1.56 -15.66 6.74
CA ALA A 165 2.65 -15.01 7.45
C ALA A 165 2.54 -15.17 8.97
N ILE A 166 3.70 -15.25 9.65
CA ILE A 166 3.86 -15.16 11.09
C ILE A 166 4.91 -14.10 11.39
N PHE A 167 4.61 -13.16 12.26
CA PHE A 167 5.41 -11.97 12.42
C PHE A 167 5.26 -11.26 13.76
N ASN A 168 6.13 -10.27 13.98
CA ASN A 168 6.00 -9.22 14.99
C ASN A 168 6.47 -7.87 14.41
N ALA A 169 6.20 -6.77 15.08
CA ALA A 169 6.66 -5.44 14.67
C ALA A 169 8.19 -5.37 14.59
N ASP A 170 8.73 -4.61 13.62
CA ASP A 170 10.17 -4.39 13.52
C ASP A 170 10.65 -3.48 14.66
N ARG A 171 11.48 -4.03 15.54
CA ARG A 171 12.18 -3.32 16.61
C ARG A 171 13.69 -3.27 16.40
N THR A 172 14.13 -3.61 15.21
CA THR A 172 15.56 -3.53 14.85
C THR A 172 15.97 -2.09 14.52
N PHE A 173 17.22 -1.87 14.21
CA PHE A 173 17.67 -0.58 13.71
C PHE A 173 17.10 -0.23 12.33
N LEU A 174 16.51 -1.19 11.61
CA LEU A 174 15.86 -0.97 10.33
C LEU A 174 14.51 -0.23 10.47
N SER A 175 13.95 -0.12 11.69
CA SER A 175 12.78 0.72 11.96
C SER A 175 13.12 2.22 12.07
N GLU A 176 14.40 2.58 12.11
CA GLU A 176 14.86 3.97 12.12
C GLU A 176 14.99 4.53 10.69
N SER A 177 14.96 5.87 10.56
CA SER A 177 15.22 6.57 9.31
C SER A 177 16.51 7.39 9.38
N LEU A 178 17.11 7.63 8.20
CA LEU A 178 18.20 8.59 8.01
C LEU A 178 17.60 9.92 7.51
N GLY A 179 18.07 11.04 8.00
CA GLY A 179 17.49 12.35 7.73
C GLY A 179 16.52 12.73 8.84
N GLU A 180 15.25 13.00 8.54
CA GLU A 180 14.24 13.14 9.57
C GLU A 180 14.03 11.82 10.30
N ASN A 181 14.03 11.87 11.63
CA ASN A 181 14.04 10.66 12.46
C ASN A 181 12.61 10.28 12.86
N ARG A 182 12.10 9.18 12.31
CA ARG A 182 10.79 8.61 12.71
C ARG A 182 10.83 7.83 14.03
N GLY A 183 12.03 7.68 14.61
CA GLY A 183 12.20 6.94 15.85
C GLY A 183 12.32 5.43 15.64
N ARG A 184 12.94 4.77 16.61
CA ARG A 184 13.01 3.31 16.65
C ARG A 184 11.88 2.76 17.51
N THR A 185 11.14 1.82 16.97
CA THR A 185 10.09 1.13 17.73
C THR A 185 10.69 0.38 18.92
N GLY A 186 10.21 0.68 20.10
CA GLY A 186 10.56 0.02 21.36
C GLY A 186 9.43 -0.87 21.85
N LEU A 187 9.76 -1.91 22.60
CA LEU A 187 8.72 -2.81 23.15
C LEU A 187 7.71 -2.10 24.07
N ASN A 188 8.07 -0.96 24.65
CA ASN A 188 7.19 -0.21 25.56
C ASN A 188 6.32 0.82 24.84
N ASP A 189 6.45 0.97 23.53
CA ASP A 189 5.69 1.95 22.78
C ASP A 189 4.25 1.47 22.51
N GLY A 190 3.97 0.16 22.76
CA GLY A 190 2.68 -0.44 22.47
C GLY A 190 2.48 -0.70 20.97
N GLY A 191 1.25 -0.84 20.57
CA GLY A 191 0.84 -1.13 19.20
C GLY A 191 0.79 -2.61 18.89
N VAL A 192 -0.16 -2.99 18.08
CA VAL A 192 -0.39 -4.39 17.68
C VAL A 192 0.84 -4.99 17.02
N SER A 193 1.08 -6.27 17.24
CA SER A 193 2.27 -7.03 16.83
C SER A 193 3.59 -6.60 17.51
N ASN A 194 3.61 -5.57 18.37
CA ASN A 194 4.81 -5.15 19.07
C ASN A 194 5.08 -6.06 20.29
N THR A 195 5.40 -7.32 20.03
CA THR A 195 5.59 -8.41 20.98
C THR A 195 7.03 -8.91 21.00
N ASP A 196 7.42 -9.68 22.01
CA ASP A 196 8.78 -10.22 22.14
C ASP A 196 9.08 -11.32 21.12
N ASN A 197 8.06 -12.04 20.67
CA ASN A 197 8.16 -13.14 19.71
C ASN A 197 7.15 -12.93 18.56
N PRO A 198 7.30 -13.63 17.43
CA PRO A 198 6.31 -13.63 16.37
C PRO A 198 5.02 -14.33 16.83
N GLU A 199 4.05 -13.54 17.29
CA GLU A 199 2.76 -14.02 17.84
C GLU A 199 1.58 -13.58 16.97
N SER A 200 1.85 -12.78 15.91
CA SER A 200 0.84 -12.29 14.97
C SER A 200 0.88 -13.09 13.68
N VAL A 201 -0.27 -13.22 13.02
CA VAL A 201 -0.42 -13.98 11.79
C VAL A 201 -1.34 -13.28 10.80
N SER A 202 -1.06 -13.46 9.49
CA SER A 202 -2.01 -13.13 8.43
C SER A 202 -2.16 -14.29 7.45
N VAL A 203 -3.33 -14.37 6.83
CA VAL A 203 -3.64 -15.29 5.73
C VAL A 203 -4.37 -14.50 4.66
N ALA A 204 -3.90 -14.55 3.43
CA ALA A 204 -4.56 -13.92 2.29
C ALA A 204 -4.66 -14.90 1.12
N LEU A 205 -5.82 -14.92 0.48
CA LEU A 205 -6.06 -15.62 -0.77
C LEU A 205 -6.38 -14.57 -1.84
N SER A 206 -5.53 -14.47 -2.84
CA SER A 206 -5.72 -13.61 -4.00
C SER A 206 -5.82 -14.41 -5.29
N GLY A 207 -6.36 -13.80 -6.33
CA GLY A 207 -6.38 -14.44 -7.65
C GLY A 207 -6.98 -13.58 -8.73
N VAL A 208 -6.70 -14.00 -9.99
CA VAL A 208 -7.20 -13.38 -11.20
C VAL A 208 -7.92 -14.43 -12.04
N VAL A 209 -9.19 -14.17 -12.38
CA VAL A 209 -10.03 -15.04 -13.22
C VAL A 209 -10.64 -14.22 -14.36
N GLY A 210 -10.07 -14.33 -15.54
CA GLY A 210 -10.45 -13.49 -16.68
C GLY A 210 -10.16 -12.01 -16.39
N ASP A 211 -11.19 -11.18 -16.46
CA ASP A 211 -11.12 -9.73 -16.22
C ASP A 211 -11.42 -9.35 -14.76
N THR A 212 -11.40 -10.33 -13.84
CA THR A 212 -11.71 -10.13 -12.42
C THR A 212 -10.54 -10.54 -11.56
N SER A 213 -10.08 -9.64 -10.69
CA SER A 213 -9.19 -9.95 -9.58
C SER A 213 -9.95 -9.89 -8.26
N TYR A 214 -9.50 -10.66 -7.27
CA TYR A 214 -10.08 -10.70 -5.94
C TYR A 214 -9.02 -10.91 -4.87
N ASN A 215 -9.36 -10.47 -3.65
CA ASN A 215 -8.57 -10.67 -2.45
C ASN A 215 -9.50 -11.01 -1.28
N LEU A 216 -9.10 -11.98 -0.47
CA LEU A 216 -9.74 -12.33 0.79
C LEU A 216 -8.65 -12.48 1.84
N GLY A 217 -8.72 -11.72 2.92
CA GLY A 217 -7.72 -11.74 3.97
C GLY A 217 -8.32 -11.92 5.37
N ALA A 218 -7.52 -12.50 6.26
CA ALA A 218 -7.78 -12.53 7.69
C ALA A 218 -6.47 -12.32 8.45
N GLN A 219 -6.51 -11.60 9.56
CA GLN A 219 -5.37 -11.35 10.42
C GLN A 219 -5.71 -11.47 11.90
N TYR A 220 -4.69 -11.84 12.67
CA TYR A 220 -4.62 -11.70 14.11
C TYR A 220 -3.30 -11.03 14.45
N GLN A 221 -3.36 -9.93 15.18
CA GLN A 221 -2.19 -9.23 15.68
C GLN A 221 -2.26 -9.16 17.21
N ALA A 222 -1.28 -9.77 17.86
CA ALA A 222 -1.20 -9.81 19.30
C ALA A 222 -0.98 -8.40 19.87
N ALA A 223 -1.64 -8.10 20.97
CA ALA A 223 -1.54 -6.82 21.67
C ALA A 223 -0.11 -6.54 22.15
N GLY A 224 0.36 -5.33 21.90
CA GLY A 224 1.60 -4.83 22.49
C GLY A 224 1.42 -4.39 23.94
N ARG A 225 2.48 -3.85 24.52
CA ARG A 225 2.42 -3.40 25.93
C ARG A 225 1.55 -2.17 26.11
N GLY A 226 0.48 -2.33 26.85
CA GLY A 226 -0.45 -1.24 27.17
C GLY A 226 -1.67 -1.19 26.25
N ASP A 227 -1.71 -2.02 25.22
CA ASP A 227 -2.89 -2.17 24.39
C ASP A 227 -4.04 -2.81 25.18
N ALA A 228 -5.26 -2.54 24.75
CA ALA A 228 -6.46 -3.02 25.45
C ALA A 228 -6.76 -4.49 25.13
N ASP A 229 -6.57 -4.90 23.86
CA ASP A 229 -6.89 -6.26 23.39
C ASP A 229 -6.09 -6.60 22.11
N ASP A 230 -6.10 -7.88 21.72
CA ASP A 230 -5.55 -8.39 20.48
C ASP A 230 -6.44 -7.96 19.31
N GLN A 231 -5.84 -7.46 18.22
CA GLN A 231 -6.58 -7.11 17.02
C GLN A 231 -6.87 -8.33 16.17
N THR A 232 -8.11 -8.46 15.70
CA THR A 232 -8.46 -9.37 14.61
C THR A 232 -9.07 -8.58 13.46
N GLY A 233 -8.78 -9.00 12.21
CA GLY A 233 -9.29 -8.33 11.03
C GLY A 233 -9.65 -9.29 9.92
N VAL A 234 -10.61 -8.90 9.09
CA VAL A 234 -10.97 -9.58 7.85
C VAL A 234 -11.14 -8.56 6.73
N VAL A 235 -10.76 -8.93 5.52
CA VAL A 235 -10.89 -8.07 4.33
C VAL A 235 -11.40 -8.89 3.15
N ALA A 236 -12.17 -8.24 2.29
CA ALA A 236 -12.60 -8.79 1.00
C ALA A 236 -12.61 -7.70 -0.06
N GLY A 237 -11.84 -7.91 -1.13
CA GLY A 237 -11.71 -7.01 -2.26
C GLY A 237 -12.03 -7.71 -3.58
N ILE A 238 -12.54 -6.94 -4.53
CA ILE A 238 -12.79 -7.36 -5.90
C ILE A 238 -12.52 -6.19 -6.84
N SER A 239 -11.85 -6.47 -7.95
CA SER A 239 -11.69 -5.54 -9.07
C SER A 239 -12.14 -6.20 -10.36
N HIS A 240 -12.79 -5.46 -11.25
CA HIS A 240 -13.26 -5.99 -12.53
C HIS A 240 -13.08 -4.98 -13.67
N GLU A 241 -12.55 -5.47 -14.79
CA GLU A 241 -12.44 -4.70 -16.03
C GLU A 241 -13.64 -4.93 -16.92
N PHE A 242 -14.45 -3.90 -17.12
CA PHE A 242 -15.63 -3.93 -17.98
C PHE A 242 -15.25 -3.47 -19.39
N SER A 243 -15.44 -4.33 -20.36
CA SER A 243 -15.33 -3.95 -21.79
C SER A 243 -16.68 -3.43 -22.28
N THR A 244 -17.03 -2.16 -22.01
CA THR A 244 -18.28 -1.54 -22.46
C THR A 244 -18.07 -0.80 -23.77
N GLY A 245 -18.18 -1.51 -24.89
CA GLY A 245 -18.08 -0.89 -26.21
C GLY A 245 -16.70 -0.33 -26.52
N SER A 246 -16.56 1.01 -26.59
CA SER A 246 -15.29 1.68 -26.90
C SER A 246 -14.55 2.24 -25.69
N LEU A 247 -15.15 2.17 -24.50
CA LEU A 247 -14.55 2.68 -23.25
C LEU A 247 -14.36 1.52 -22.28
N PRO A 248 -13.14 1.04 -22.05
CA PRO A 248 -12.84 0.16 -20.92
C PRO A 248 -13.07 0.90 -19.61
N LEU A 249 -13.64 0.23 -18.62
CA LEU A 249 -13.89 0.75 -17.29
C LEU A 249 -13.38 -0.27 -16.27
N SER A 250 -12.53 0.15 -15.36
CA SER A 250 -12.12 -0.63 -14.19
C SER A 250 -12.94 -0.20 -12.98
N ALA A 251 -13.39 -1.17 -12.18
CA ALA A 251 -14.08 -0.89 -10.92
C ALA A 251 -13.49 -1.73 -9.81
N LEU A 252 -13.22 -1.11 -8.65
CA LEU A 252 -12.71 -1.69 -7.42
C LEU A 252 -13.75 -1.54 -6.31
N ALA A 253 -13.88 -2.57 -5.48
CA ALA A 253 -14.55 -2.48 -4.18
C ALA A 253 -13.80 -3.33 -3.17
N GLU A 254 -13.45 -2.76 -2.01
CA GLU A 254 -12.87 -3.47 -0.89
C GLU A 254 -13.54 -3.07 0.42
N LEU A 255 -13.75 -4.05 1.30
CA LEU A 255 -14.31 -3.87 2.63
C LEU A 255 -13.38 -4.56 3.63
N ALA A 256 -12.99 -3.84 4.70
CA ALA A 256 -12.25 -4.40 5.81
C ALA A 256 -12.98 -4.13 7.14
N TYR A 257 -12.93 -5.10 8.05
CA TYR A 257 -13.48 -4.99 9.40
C TYR A 257 -12.46 -5.49 10.41
N PHE A 258 -12.36 -4.76 11.52
CA PHE A 258 -11.46 -5.06 12.61
C PHE A 258 -12.22 -5.06 13.93
N ASP A 259 -11.89 -5.99 14.80
CA ASP A 259 -12.19 -5.98 16.23
C ASP A 259 -10.91 -5.59 16.98
N ALA A 260 -11.03 -4.77 18.00
CA ALA A 260 -9.91 -4.20 18.75
C ALA A 260 -8.87 -3.48 17.83
N PHE A 261 -9.36 -2.61 16.93
CA PHE A 261 -8.54 -1.90 15.96
C PHE A 261 -7.39 -1.13 16.65
N ASP A 262 -6.18 -1.32 16.13
CA ASP A 262 -4.93 -0.74 16.66
C ASP A 262 -4.73 -1.02 18.18
N GLY A 263 -5.12 -2.23 18.62
CA GLY A 263 -5.00 -2.64 20.02
C GLY A 263 -5.92 -1.89 21.00
N THR A 264 -6.86 -1.11 20.49
CA THR A 264 -7.86 -0.40 21.32
C THR A 264 -9.05 -1.32 21.66
N ALA A 265 -10.03 -0.82 22.37
CA ALA A 265 -11.29 -1.54 22.61
C ALA A 265 -12.36 -1.25 21.53
N ASN A 266 -12.00 -0.53 20.47
CA ASN A 266 -12.92 -0.10 19.42
C ASN A 266 -12.84 -1.05 18.21
N SER A 267 -13.95 -1.28 17.54
CA SER A 267 -13.95 -1.87 16.20
C SER A 267 -13.81 -0.78 15.13
N ALA A 268 -13.34 -1.19 13.94
CA ALA A 268 -13.24 -0.30 12.78
C ALA A 268 -13.75 -1.00 11.51
N THR A 269 -14.39 -0.22 10.65
CA THR A 269 -14.84 -0.65 9.33
C THR A 269 -14.31 0.30 8.27
N TYR A 270 -13.71 -0.25 7.23
CA TYR A 270 -13.24 0.47 6.07
C TYR A 270 -13.97 0.01 4.82
N ALA A 271 -14.27 0.94 3.92
CA ALA A 271 -14.79 0.64 2.60
C ALA A 271 -14.15 1.55 1.56
N THR A 272 -13.64 0.97 0.48
CA THR A 272 -13.07 1.70 -0.65
C THR A 272 -13.76 1.27 -1.93
N PHE A 273 -14.23 2.26 -2.72
CA PHE A 273 -14.85 2.05 -4.02
C PHE A 273 -14.15 2.93 -5.06
N GLY A 274 -13.52 2.32 -6.05
CA GLY A 274 -12.77 2.98 -7.11
C GLY A 274 -13.38 2.72 -8.48
N LEU A 275 -13.32 3.73 -9.35
CA LEU A 275 -13.63 3.63 -10.78
C LEU A 275 -12.50 4.30 -11.56
N GLU A 276 -12.08 3.67 -12.66
CA GLU A 276 -11.09 4.22 -13.56
C GLU A 276 -11.47 3.98 -15.01
N ALA A 277 -11.24 4.98 -15.86
CA ALA A 277 -11.49 4.87 -17.29
C ALA A 277 -10.50 5.73 -18.11
N PRO A 278 -9.87 5.21 -19.19
CA PRO A 278 -9.10 6.00 -20.11
C PRO A 278 -10.03 6.80 -21.05
N VAL A 279 -9.89 8.12 -21.04
CA VAL A 279 -10.65 9.05 -21.87
C VAL A 279 -9.69 9.84 -22.77
N GLY A 280 -9.46 9.36 -23.96
CA GLY A 280 -8.45 9.91 -24.89
C GLY A 280 -7.03 9.73 -24.33
N PRO A 281 -6.24 10.80 -24.11
CA PRO A 281 -4.90 10.71 -23.53
C PRO A 281 -4.89 10.73 -22.00
N VAL A 282 -6.05 10.90 -21.34
CA VAL A 282 -6.19 11.06 -19.90
C VAL A 282 -6.83 9.81 -19.32
N THR A 283 -6.26 9.27 -18.26
CA THR A 283 -6.93 8.29 -17.39
C THR A 283 -7.66 9.05 -16.29
N LEU A 284 -8.98 8.92 -16.24
CA LEU A 284 -9.80 9.52 -15.20
C LEU A 284 -10.10 8.48 -14.13
N SER A 285 -9.99 8.86 -12.88
CA SER A 285 -10.35 8.03 -11.74
C SER A 285 -11.24 8.78 -10.75
N ALA A 286 -12.07 8.02 -10.05
CA ALA A 286 -12.90 8.50 -8.95
C ALA A 286 -12.88 7.46 -7.83
N VAL A 287 -12.63 7.89 -6.60
CA VAL A 287 -12.67 7.02 -5.42
C VAL A 287 -13.58 7.64 -4.36
N TYR A 288 -14.36 6.79 -3.73
CA TYR A 288 -15.02 7.08 -2.47
C TYR A 288 -14.56 6.07 -1.43
N ALA A 289 -14.05 6.57 -0.31
CA ALA A 289 -13.67 5.75 0.83
C ALA A 289 -14.38 6.20 2.11
N LEU A 290 -14.54 5.26 3.03
CA LEU A 290 -15.19 5.44 4.33
C LEU A 290 -14.34 4.75 5.38
N ARG A 291 -14.17 5.42 6.53
CA ARG A 291 -13.58 4.88 7.75
C ARG A 291 -14.55 5.12 8.91
N ASP A 292 -15.00 4.06 9.55
CA ASP A 292 -15.91 4.10 10.68
C ASP A 292 -15.26 3.39 11.87
N VAL A 293 -14.83 4.16 12.86
CA VAL A 293 -14.23 3.66 14.11
C VAL A 293 -15.19 3.93 15.25
N ASP A 294 -15.48 2.90 16.05
CA ASP A 294 -16.39 3.01 17.20
C ASP A 294 -16.06 4.23 18.04
N THR A 295 -17.09 4.96 18.47
CA THR A 295 -17.00 6.16 19.31
C THR A 295 -16.47 7.42 18.63
N MET A 296 -16.09 7.36 17.35
CA MET A 296 -15.67 8.50 16.54
C MET A 296 -16.73 8.85 15.49
N PRO A 297 -16.73 10.07 14.94
CA PRO A 297 -17.48 10.35 13.72
C PRO A 297 -17.01 9.44 12.57
N THR A 298 -17.93 9.06 11.69
CA THR A 298 -17.55 8.34 10.48
C THR A 298 -16.82 9.30 9.52
N ASP A 299 -15.64 8.91 9.07
CA ASP A 299 -14.84 9.68 8.14
C ASP A 299 -15.21 9.34 6.68
N HIS A 300 -15.14 10.33 5.81
CA HIS A 300 -15.45 10.21 4.40
C HIS A 300 -14.37 10.84 3.51
N LEU A 301 -14.01 10.14 2.46
CA LEU A 301 -13.11 10.62 1.41
C LEU A 301 -13.78 10.49 0.05
N ALA A 302 -13.74 11.54 -0.75
CA ALA A 302 -14.15 11.49 -2.15
C ALA A 302 -13.10 12.17 -3.02
N THR A 303 -12.60 11.47 -4.04
CA THR A 303 -11.53 11.98 -4.91
C THR A 303 -11.90 11.86 -6.39
N LEU A 304 -11.38 12.78 -7.18
CA LEU A 304 -11.39 12.75 -8.63
C LEU A 304 -9.99 13.06 -9.13
N SER A 305 -9.43 12.20 -9.96
CA SER A 305 -8.10 12.40 -10.53
C SER A 305 -8.10 12.29 -12.04
N GLY A 306 -7.15 12.95 -12.67
CA GLY A 306 -6.87 12.81 -14.09
C GLY A 306 -5.37 12.73 -14.29
N GLU A 307 -4.91 11.64 -14.90
CA GLU A 307 -3.50 11.34 -15.17
C GLU A 307 -3.22 11.35 -16.67
N ILE A 308 -2.06 11.84 -17.05
CA ILE A 308 -1.53 11.76 -18.42
C ILE A 308 -0.13 11.12 -18.41
N LYS A 309 0.10 10.18 -19.32
CA LYS A 309 1.45 9.70 -19.63
C LYS A 309 2.14 10.71 -20.57
N ILE A 310 3.26 11.30 -20.09
CA ILE A 310 4.02 12.31 -20.83
C ILE A 310 5.07 11.63 -21.72
N ALA A 311 5.78 10.65 -21.16
CA ALA A 311 6.82 9.86 -21.84
C ALA A 311 6.87 8.45 -21.22
N ASP A 312 7.79 7.62 -21.71
CA ASP A 312 8.01 6.31 -21.07
C ASP A 312 8.54 6.52 -19.65
N GLY A 313 7.88 5.91 -18.67
CA GLY A 313 8.16 6.05 -17.25
C GLY A 313 7.72 7.39 -16.63
N LEU A 314 7.30 8.40 -17.41
CA LEU A 314 6.96 9.73 -16.89
C LEU A 314 5.45 10.02 -17.03
N SER A 315 4.79 10.28 -15.92
CA SER A 315 3.39 10.72 -15.88
C SER A 315 3.20 11.99 -15.05
N ALA A 316 2.06 12.65 -15.24
CA ALA A 316 1.60 13.74 -14.40
C ALA A 316 0.11 13.59 -14.13
N ALA A 317 -0.29 13.88 -12.90
CA ALA A 317 -1.68 13.83 -12.48
C ALA A 317 -2.12 15.11 -11.76
N LEU A 318 -3.42 15.38 -11.85
CA LEU A 318 -4.11 16.40 -11.03
C LEU A 318 -5.30 15.71 -10.35
N ALA A 319 -5.52 16.04 -9.10
CA ALA A 319 -6.65 15.49 -8.34
C ALA A 319 -7.34 16.58 -7.51
N TYR A 320 -8.61 16.32 -7.22
CA TYR A 320 -9.37 16.99 -6.19
C TYR A 320 -9.74 15.97 -5.12
N ARG A 321 -9.55 16.35 -3.86
CA ARG A 321 -9.88 15.57 -2.66
C ARG A 321 -10.85 16.35 -1.79
N TYR A 322 -11.95 15.73 -1.43
CA TYR A 322 -12.82 16.11 -0.32
C TYR A 322 -12.59 15.10 0.81
N GLY A 323 -12.24 15.58 1.99
CA GLY A 323 -12.14 14.81 3.22
C GLY A 323 -13.09 15.38 4.27
N ASP A 324 -13.78 14.52 4.99
CA ASP A 324 -14.47 14.83 6.26
C ASP A 324 -13.90 13.82 7.26
N GLU A 325 -12.93 14.28 8.06
CA GLU A 325 -12.14 13.43 8.94
C GLU A 325 -12.20 13.97 10.38
N SER A 326 -12.70 13.11 11.29
CA SER A 326 -12.94 13.50 12.69
C SER A 326 -13.85 14.71 12.86
N GLY A 327 -14.70 14.99 11.83
CA GLY A 327 -15.62 16.12 11.80
C GLY A 327 -15.00 17.41 11.25
N ASP A 328 -13.78 17.37 10.72
CA ASP A 328 -13.16 18.47 9.99
C ASP A 328 -13.25 18.24 8.48
N GLU A 329 -13.88 19.19 7.77
CA GLU A 329 -13.99 19.14 6.31
C GLU A 329 -12.77 19.80 5.66
N THR A 330 -12.24 19.16 4.62
CA THR A 330 -11.11 19.68 3.82
C THR A 330 -11.38 19.56 2.33
N HIS A 331 -10.86 20.54 1.58
CA HIS A 331 -10.87 20.58 0.12
C HIS A 331 -9.46 20.80 -0.40
N THR A 332 -8.87 19.78 -1.03
CA THR A 332 -7.47 19.84 -1.50
C THR A 332 -7.39 19.63 -3.01
N ILE A 333 -6.49 20.34 -3.66
CA ILE A 333 -6.04 20.06 -5.03
C ILE A 333 -4.64 19.49 -4.95
N GLY A 334 -4.44 18.30 -5.50
CA GLY A 334 -3.16 17.64 -5.64
C GLY A 334 -2.62 17.73 -7.06
N ALA A 335 -1.32 17.91 -7.17
CA ALA A 335 -0.57 17.76 -8.42
C ALA A 335 0.59 16.80 -8.20
N LEU A 336 0.71 15.79 -9.05
CA LEU A 336 1.73 14.76 -8.98
C LEU A 336 2.53 14.72 -10.28
N LEU A 337 3.84 14.58 -10.17
CA LEU A 337 4.75 14.19 -11.24
C LEU A 337 5.45 12.91 -10.80
N ALA A 338 5.28 11.83 -11.55
CA ALA A 338 5.85 10.52 -11.26
C ALA A 338 6.81 10.07 -12.38
N TYR A 339 7.94 9.50 -11.99
CA TYR A 339 8.92 8.92 -12.93
C TYR A 339 9.45 7.58 -12.43
N GLU A 340 9.43 6.60 -13.31
CA GLU A 340 9.84 5.21 -13.05
C GLU A 340 10.90 4.75 -14.05
N PHE A 341 11.89 3.98 -13.58
CA PHE A 341 13.01 3.53 -14.42
C PHE A 341 13.75 2.31 -13.84
#